data_67170a67e24d13eef2b664a6282c4beb
#
_entry.id   67170a67e24d13eef2b664a6282c4beb
#
_cell.length_a   1.000
_cell.length_b   1.000
_cell.length_c   1.000
_cell.angle_alpha   90.00
_cell.angle_beta   90.00
_cell.angle_gamma   90.00
#
_symmetry.space_group_name_H-M   'P 1'
#
loop_
_entity.id
_entity.type
_entity.pdbx_description
1 polymer ?
#
loop_
_entity_poly.entity_id
_entity_poly.type
_entity_poly.pdbx_seq_one_letter_code
_entity_poly.pdbx_strand_id
1 'polypeptide(L)'
;MDLKNLTPASDTIEVILVHPNTLEPLMNEGSDNEMSITLYAPHSKEYKKLVHEQTDKRLASMQKSKKIQISAADLEKSSIDILAKATKEWDITYDGESPKLTVPKAREIYTEYFWIKDQLEEAINDTLDFTQA
;
A
#
# COMPACT_ATOMS: atom_id res chain seq x y z
N MET A 1 -11.81 5.83 -30.38
CA MET A 1 -11.66 5.58 -28.92
C MET A 1 -11.33 6.90 -28.23
N ASP A 2 -12.09 7.24 -27.20
CA ASP A 2 -11.90 8.48 -26.46
C ASP A 2 -11.05 8.21 -25.22
N LEU A 3 -10.08 9.09 -24.94
CA LEU A 3 -9.23 8.97 -23.75
C LEU A 3 -10.03 8.97 -22.44
N LYS A 4 -11.17 9.62 -22.42
CA LYS A 4 -12.06 9.59 -21.27
C LYS A 4 -12.52 8.18 -20.89
N ASN A 5 -12.63 7.29 -21.86
CA ASN A 5 -13.03 5.90 -21.64
C ASN A 5 -11.90 5.07 -21.02
N LEU A 6 -10.68 5.59 -21.04
CA LEU A 6 -9.50 4.96 -20.47
C LEU A 6 -9.13 5.54 -19.10
N THR A 7 -9.87 6.53 -18.63
CA THR A 7 -9.63 7.13 -17.31
C THR A 7 -10.09 6.16 -16.22
N PRO A 8 -9.25 5.85 -15.23
CA PRO A 8 -9.68 5.01 -14.11
C PRO A 8 -10.88 5.62 -13.38
N ALA A 9 -11.81 4.78 -12.96
CA ALA A 9 -13.06 5.22 -12.34
C ALA A 9 -12.88 5.81 -10.94
N SER A 10 -11.76 5.55 -10.28
CA SER A 10 -11.54 5.96 -8.89
C SER A 10 -10.05 6.23 -8.63
N ASP A 11 -9.78 7.17 -7.72
CA ASP A 11 -8.42 7.44 -7.22
C ASP A 11 -8.00 6.50 -6.09
N THR A 12 -8.84 5.54 -5.75
CA THR A 12 -8.58 4.58 -4.67
C THR A 12 -8.76 3.14 -5.15
N ILE A 13 -8.10 2.23 -4.43
CA ILE A 13 -8.19 0.78 -4.65
C ILE A 13 -8.61 0.14 -3.34
N GLU A 14 -9.69 -0.63 -3.34
CA GLU A 14 -10.06 -1.44 -2.19
C GLU A 14 -9.49 -2.85 -2.35
N VAL A 15 -8.71 -3.28 -1.37
CA VAL A 15 -8.08 -4.61 -1.38
C VAL A 15 -8.75 -5.46 -0.30
N ILE A 16 -9.40 -6.54 -0.72
CA ILE A 16 -9.93 -7.54 0.21
C ILE A 16 -8.81 -8.48 0.58
N LEU A 17 -8.47 -8.54 1.87
CA LEU A 17 -7.39 -9.39 2.35
C LEU A 17 -7.80 -10.85 2.32
N VAL A 18 -6.91 -11.70 1.84
CA VAL A 18 -7.14 -13.15 1.80
C VAL A 18 -6.09 -13.89 2.61
N HIS A 19 -6.47 -15.05 3.10
CA HIS A 19 -5.55 -15.91 3.84
C HIS A 19 -4.41 -16.35 2.91
N PRO A 20 -3.15 -16.26 3.35
CA PRO A 20 -2.02 -16.52 2.46
C PRO A 20 -1.93 -17.95 1.94
N ASN A 21 -2.51 -18.92 2.64
CA ASN A 21 -2.47 -20.31 2.24
C ASN A 21 -3.74 -20.79 1.55
N THR A 22 -4.91 -20.40 2.07
CA THR A 22 -6.20 -20.87 1.56
C THR A 22 -6.78 -19.97 0.49
N LEU A 23 -6.32 -18.72 0.41
CA LEU A 23 -6.81 -17.68 -0.50
C LEU A 23 -8.29 -17.31 -0.27
N GLU A 24 -8.85 -17.69 0.87
CA GLU A 24 -10.19 -17.29 1.26
C GLU A 24 -10.16 -15.91 1.92
N PRO A 25 -11.21 -15.07 1.70
CA PRO A 25 -11.28 -13.78 2.34
C PRO A 25 -11.20 -13.88 3.87
N LEU A 26 -10.41 -12.98 4.48
CA LEU A 26 -10.32 -12.89 5.93
C LEU A 26 -11.51 -12.10 6.46
N MET A 27 -12.17 -12.65 7.47
CA MET A 27 -13.34 -12.02 8.06
C MET A 27 -12.98 -11.32 9.36
N ASN A 28 -13.56 -10.13 9.56
CA ASN A 28 -13.41 -9.42 10.82
C ASN A 28 -14.13 -10.18 11.95
N GLU A 29 -13.53 -10.18 13.15
CA GLU A 29 -14.16 -10.80 14.30
C GLU A 29 -15.42 -10.04 14.71
N GLY A 30 -16.47 -10.80 15.06
CA GLY A 30 -17.73 -10.23 15.53
C GLY A 30 -18.60 -9.62 14.44
N SER A 31 -18.25 -9.78 13.16
CA SER A 31 -19.05 -9.29 12.04
C SER A 31 -18.90 -10.21 10.84
N ASP A 32 -19.77 -10.05 9.85
CA ASP A 32 -19.70 -10.77 8.57
C ASP A 32 -18.94 -9.97 7.51
N ASN A 33 -18.25 -8.91 7.92
CA ASN A 33 -17.48 -8.06 7.02
C ASN A 33 -16.10 -8.64 6.74
N GLU A 34 -15.71 -8.65 5.47
CA GLU A 34 -14.36 -9.03 5.06
C GLU A 34 -13.36 -7.95 5.48
N MET A 35 -12.14 -8.38 5.85
CA MET A 35 -11.06 -7.42 6.10
C MET A 35 -10.66 -6.75 4.80
N SER A 36 -10.58 -5.43 4.81
CA SER A 36 -10.22 -4.66 3.63
C SER A 36 -9.28 -3.50 3.97
N ILE A 37 -8.46 -3.13 3.00
CA ILE A 37 -7.58 -1.96 3.08
C ILE A 37 -7.79 -1.15 1.82
N THR A 38 -8.09 0.14 1.97
CA THR A 38 -8.26 1.05 0.84
C THR A 38 -7.02 1.90 0.69
N LEU A 39 -6.40 1.84 -0.48
CA LEU A 39 -5.20 2.59 -0.83
C LEU A 39 -5.51 3.68 -1.83
N TYR A 40 -4.74 4.76 -1.80
CA TYR A 40 -4.70 5.68 -2.93
C TYR A 40 -4.09 4.95 -4.13
N ALA A 41 -4.73 5.08 -5.29
CA ALA A 41 -4.26 4.43 -6.50
C ALA A 41 -2.95 5.06 -7.02
N PRO A 42 -2.10 4.30 -7.72
CA PRO A 42 -0.81 4.82 -8.19
C PRO A 42 -0.90 6.01 -9.15
N HIS A 43 -2.04 6.18 -9.83
CA HIS A 43 -2.28 7.34 -10.70
C HIS A 43 -2.81 8.57 -9.94
N SER A 44 -3.16 8.42 -8.66
CA SER A 44 -3.70 9.52 -7.85
C SER A 44 -2.63 10.56 -7.52
N LYS A 45 -3.05 11.79 -7.26
CA LYS A 45 -2.15 12.87 -6.85
C LYS A 45 -1.49 12.56 -5.52
N GLU A 46 -2.24 11.96 -4.60
CA GLU A 46 -1.78 11.59 -3.27
C GLU A 46 -0.64 10.58 -3.34
N TYR A 47 -0.80 9.54 -4.16
CA TYR A 47 0.22 8.51 -4.30
C TYR A 47 1.47 9.07 -4.99
N LYS A 48 1.30 9.84 -6.06
CA LYS A 48 2.42 10.46 -6.79
C LYS A 48 3.22 11.37 -5.88
N LYS A 49 2.55 12.13 -5.01
CA LYS A 49 3.20 12.99 -4.04
C LYS A 49 4.06 12.19 -3.06
N LEU A 50 3.55 11.06 -2.59
CA LEU A 50 4.31 10.17 -1.68
C LEU A 50 5.57 9.64 -2.34
N VAL A 51 5.48 9.22 -3.60
CA VAL A 51 6.64 8.71 -4.37
C VAL A 51 7.67 9.83 -4.57
N HIS A 52 7.22 11.03 -4.92
CA HIS A 52 8.11 12.18 -5.11
C HIS A 52 8.82 12.55 -3.81
N GLU A 53 8.13 12.60 -2.69
CA GLU A 53 8.73 12.89 -1.38
C GLU A 53 9.78 11.84 -1.00
N GLN A 54 9.51 10.57 -1.28
CA GLN A 54 10.46 9.49 -1.01
C GLN A 54 11.71 9.61 -1.88
N THR A 55 11.54 9.96 -3.15
CA THR A 55 12.65 10.19 -4.08
C THR A 55 13.49 11.38 -3.63
N ASP A 56 12.85 12.48 -3.22
CA ASP A 56 13.54 13.68 -2.74
C ASP A 56 14.37 13.38 -1.48
N LYS A 57 13.82 12.62 -0.54
CA LYS A 57 14.55 12.19 0.66
C LYS A 57 15.77 11.36 0.31
N ARG A 58 15.62 10.45 -0.66
CA ARG A 58 16.72 9.59 -1.10
C ARG A 58 17.82 10.41 -1.73
N LEU A 59 17.48 11.36 -2.61
CA LEU A 59 18.44 12.26 -3.24
C LEU A 59 19.16 13.12 -2.22
N ALA A 60 18.46 13.67 -1.23
CA ALA A 60 19.05 14.45 -0.16
C ALA A 60 20.04 13.62 0.67
N SER A 61 19.71 12.37 0.97
CA SER A 61 20.59 11.46 1.69
C SER A 61 21.85 11.14 0.88
N MET A 62 21.72 11.00 -0.42
CA MET A 62 22.84 10.72 -1.32
C MET A 62 23.82 11.90 -1.41
N GLN A 63 23.30 13.13 -1.32
CA GLN A 63 24.15 14.33 -1.30
C GLN A 63 24.91 14.50 0.00
N LYS A 64 24.37 14.05 1.11
CA LYS A 64 25.01 14.15 2.44
C LYS A 64 26.03 13.05 2.67
N SER A 65 25.80 11.87 2.11
CA SER A 65 26.69 10.73 2.24
C SER A 65 27.24 10.42 0.86
N LYS A 66 28.57 10.50 0.70
CA LYS A 66 29.23 10.23 -0.56
C LYS A 66 29.18 8.74 -0.96
N LYS A 67 28.48 7.91 -0.18
CA LYS A 67 28.33 6.47 -0.44
C LYS A 67 26.88 6.18 -0.75
N ILE A 68 26.61 5.82 -2.00
CA ILE A 68 25.30 5.34 -2.43
C ILE A 68 25.27 3.84 -2.11
N GLN A 69 24.76 3.47 -0.94
CA GLN A 69 24.47 2.07 -0.65
C GLN A 69 23.02 1.96 -0.21
N ILE A 70 22.17 1.60 -1.17
CA ILE A 70 20.78 1.29 -0.89
C ILE A 70 20.73 -0.23 -0.69
N SER A 71 20.57 -0.67 0.56
CA SER A 71 20.41 -2.07 0.87
C SER A 71 19.02 -2.56 0.52
N ALA A 72 18.85 -3.89 0.39
CA ALA A 72 17.54 -4.50 0.20
C ALA A 72 16.60 -4.16 1.37
N ALA A 73 17.14 -4.08 2.59
CA ALA A 73 16.36 -3.70 3.78
C ALA A 73 15.86 -2.26 3.68
N ASP A 74 16.65 -1.34 3.14
CA ASP A 74 16.26 0.06 2.94
C ASP A 74 15.15 0.17 1.90
N LEU A 75 15.21 -0.60 0.82
CA LEU A 75 14.16 -0.63 -0.20
C LEU A 75 12.85 -1.16 0.36
N GLU A 76 12.91 -2.22 1.16
CA GLU A 76 11.73 -2.81 1.80
C GLU A 76 11.08 -1.83 2.77
N LYS A 77 11.90 -1.16 3.59
CA LYS A 77 11.42 -0.15 4.52
C LYS A 77 10.75 1.02 3.80
N SER A 78 11.32 1.47 2.69
CA SER A 78 10.76 2.52 1.86
C SER A 78 9.41 2.11 1.26
N SER A 79 9.29 0.87 0.78
CA SER A 79 8.05 0.33 0.23
C SER A 79 6.95 0.28 1.28
N ILE A 80 7.28 -0.19 2.49
CA ILE A 80 6.34 -0.26 3.61
C ILE A 80 5.88 1.15 4.00
N ASP A 81 6.81 2.12 4.03
CA ASP A 81 6.50 3.50 4.37
C ASP A 81 5.52 4.12 3.37
N ILE A 82 5.74 3.91 2.08
CA ILE A 82 4.83 4.38 1.03
C ILE A 82 3.45 3.75 1.19
N LEU A 83 3.38 2.44 1.37
CA LEU A 83 2.10 1.73 1.55
C LEU A 83 1.35 2.24 2.78
N ALA A 84 2.05 2.44 3.90
CA ALA A 84 1.44 2.94 5.12
C ALA A 84 0.83 4.33 4.92
N LYS A 85 1.56 5.22 4.27
CA LYS A 85 1.09 6.57 3.97
C LYS A 85 0.01 6.60 2.90
N ALA A 86 0.02 5.63 1.99
CA ALA A 86 -0.98 5.52 0.93
C ALA A 86 -2.29 4.88 1.41
N THR A 87 -2.33 4.33 2.62
CA THR A 87 -3.54 3.74 3.19
C THR A 87 -4.51 4.85 3.58
N LYS A 88 -5.65 4.90 2.91
CA LYS A 88 -6.68 5.91 3.16
C LYS A 88 -7.60 5.49 4.31
N GLU A 89 -8.00 4.22 4.31
CA GLU A 89 -8.86 3.65 5.34
C GLU A 89 -8.69 2.14 5.37
N TRP A 90 -9.09 1.50 6.46
CA TRP A 90 -9.07 0.06 6.56
C TRP A 90 -10.19 -0.44 7.48
N ASP A 91 -10.53 -1.71 7.28
CA ASP A 91 -11.47 -2.43 8.12
C ASP A 91 -10.84 -3.78 8.43
N ILE A 92 -10.09 -3.84 9.52
CA ILE A 92 -9.32 -5.03 9.92
C ILE A 92 -9.53 -5.32 11.40
N THR A 93 -9.29 -6.57 11.79
CA THR A 93 -9.23 -6.99 13.19
C THR A 93 -7.79 -7.35 13.52
N TYR A 94 -7.26 -6.74 14.59
CA TYR A 94 -5.92 -7.01 15.07
C TYR A 94 -5.97 -7.10 16.60
N ASP A 95 -5.50 -8.23 17.14
CA ASP A 95 -5.50 -8.50 18.57
C ASP A 95 -6.90 -8.31 19.21
N GLY A 96 -7.94 -8.80 18.52
CA GLY A 96 -9.32 -8.73 18.97
C GLY A 96 -9.99 -7.36 18.89
N GLU A 97 -9.32 -6.38 18.33
CA GLU A 97 -9.81 -5.01 18.23
C GLU A 97 -9.78 -4.50 16.79
N SER A 98 -10.52 -3.42 16.54
CA SER A 98 -10.45 -2.68 15.28
C SER A 98 -9.49 -1.51 15.47
N PRO A 99 -8.21 -1.65 15.07
CA PRO A 99 -7.22 -0.62 15.35
C PRO A 99 -7.51 0.65 14.56
N LYS A 100 -7.29 1.80 15.19
CA LYS A 100 -7.39 3.06 14.50
C LYS A 100 -6.25 3.17 13.49
N LEU A 101 -6.57 3.61 12.27
CA LEU A 101 -5.57 3.80 11.23
C LEU A 101 -4.65 4.97 11.58
N THR A 102 -3.38 4.67 11.74
CA THR A 102 -2.29 5.66 11.84
C THR A 102 -1.13 5.15 11.00
N VAL A 103 -0.27 6.05 10.54
CA VAL A 103 0.91 5.63 9.76
C VAL A 103 1.81 4.69 10.55
N PRO A 104 2.15 4.95 11.82
CA PRO A 104 2.95 4.00 12.62
C PRO A 104 2.29 2.64 12.77
N LYS A 105 0.96 2.58 12.95
CA LYS A 105 0.25 1.30 13.09
C LYS A 105 0.24 0.53 11.79
N ALA A 106 0.05 1.21 10.67
CA ALA A 106 0.10 0.60 9.35
C ALA A 106 1.51 0.03 9.05
N ARG A 107 2.56 0.78 9.38
CA ARG A 107 3.93 0.28 9.24
C ARG A 107 4.16 -0.98 10.06
N GLU A 108 3.70 -1.01 11.29
CA GLU A 108 3.82 -2.16 12.19
C GLU A 108 3.16 -3.39 11.58
N ILE A 109 1.92 -3.26 11.14
CA ILE A 109 1.14 -4.37 10.57
C ILE A 109 1.76 -4.86 9.26
N TYR A 110 2.15 -3.96 8.37
CA TYR A 110 2.74 -4.35 7.07
C TYR A 110 4.14 -4.94 7.22
N THR A 111 4.85 -4.57 8.26
CA THR A 111 6.15 -5.17 8.58
C THR A 111 6.00 -6.57 9.16
N GLU A 112 5.06 -6.74 10.08
CA GLU A 112 4.81 -8.01 10.76
C GLU A 112 4.17 -9.04 9.83
N TYR A 113 3.24 -8.61 9.00
CA TYR A 113 2.49 -9.47 8.08
C TYR A 113 2.87 -9.17 6.64
N PHE A 114 4.06 -9.62 6.21
CA PHE A 114 4.57 -9.34 4.86
C PHE A 114 3.62 -9.78 3.75
N TRP A 115 2.79 -10.81 3.98
CA TRP A 115 1.82 -11.26 2.99
C TRP A 115 0.70 -10.23 2.74
N ILE A 116 0.41 -9.38 3.72
CA ILE A 116 -0.50 -8.24 3.50
C ILE A 116 0.16 -7.23 2.57
N LYS A 117 1.42 -6.89 2.84
CA LYS A 117 2.21 -6.00 2.00
C LYS A 117 2.22 -6.51 0.55
N ASP A 118 2.46 -7.82 0.36
CA ASP A 118 2.50 -8.43 -0.96
C ASP A 118 1.15 -8.32 -1.68
N GLN A 119 0.05 -8.52 -0.99
CA GLN A 119 -1.29 -8.38 -1.57
C GLN A 119 -1.57 -6.94 -1.99
N LEU A 120 -1.15 -5.96 -1.19
CA LEU A 120 -1.30 -4.55 -1.52
C LEU A 120 -0.47 -4.16 -2.74
N GLU A 121 0.77 -4.62 -2.81
CA GLU A 121 1.65 -4.36 -3.96
C GLU A 121 1.11 -5.00 -5.23
N GLU A 122 0.59 -6.21 -5.14
CA GLU A 122 -0.03 -6.90 -6.27
C GLU A 122 -1.23 -6.12 -6.81
N ALA A 123 -2.08 -5.61 -5.92
CA ALA A 123 -3.23 -4.81 -6.31
C ALA A 123 -2.82 -3.52 -7.02
N ILE A 124 -1.75 -2.87 -6.56
CA ILE A 124 -1.18 -1.68 -7.21
C ILE A 124 -0.67 -2.02 -8.60
N ASN A 125 0.08 -3.11 -8.74
CA ASN A 125 0.61 -3.56 -10.02
C ASN A 125 -0.49 -3.92 -11.01
N ASP A 126 -1.55 -4.58 -10.55
CA ASP A 126 -2.70 -4.91 -11.38
C ASP A 126 -3.38 -3.65 -11.93
N THR A 127 -3.48 -2.61 -11.11
CA THR A 127 -4.04 -1.33 -11.53
C THR A 127 -3.19 -0.65 -12.61
N LEU A 128 -1.85 -0.71 -12.46
CA LEU A 128 -0.92 -0.19 -13.46
C LEU A 128 -1.05 -0.94 -14.78
N ASP A 129 -1.14 -2.26 -14.72
CA ASP A 129 -1.29 -3.11 -15.91
C ASP A 129 -2.60 -2.78 -16.63
N PHE A 130 -3.68 -2.54 -15.92
CA PHE A 130 -4.95 -2.16 -16.50
C PHE A 130 -4.85 -0.82 -17.24
N THR A 131 -4.13 0.16 -16.69
CA THR A 131 -3.98 1.47 -17.32
C THR A 131 -3.04 1.43 -18.52
N GLN A 132 -2.20 0.41 -18.65
CA GLN A 132 -1.28 0.23 -19.77
C GLN A 132 -1.88 -0.59 -20.90
N ALA A 133 -2.96 -1.27 -20.67
CA ALA A 133 -3.62 -2.11 -21.68
C ALA A 133 -4.50 -1.24 -22.66
#